data_083ce38f78b495905329c7b35b4b591f
#
_entry.id   083ce38f78b495905329c7b35b4b591f
#
_cell.length_a   1.000
_cell.length_b   1.000
_cell.length_c   1.000
_cell.angle_alpha   90.00
_cell.angle_beta   90.00
_cell.angle_gamma   90.00
#
_symmetry.space_group_name_H-M   'P 1'
#
loop_
_entity.id
_entity.type
_entity.pdbx_description
1 polymer ?
#
loop_
_entity_poly.entity_id
_entity_poly.type
_entity_poly.pdbx_seq_one_letter_code
_entity_poly.pdbx_strand_id
1 'polypeptide(L)'
;EHYEPPQRATANLEIGFAEFSREQAHQRVSEVLGDVRAQVEGMYDGSRGPVTWYSVSGARTWVRKDDDGTRFREEVVVKAKFRDFPRLGSWLDSVLRRQGVRLRSVTWSVTERRRKELEAQLRKAAVRAAMGKAEQYAAAAGMRVVSVRTIADRGYLAKGAGYSGAAAAPSRGGKAPGAGTTSDTYQFSPEDILMSASVEAEFLAE
;
A
#
# COMPACT_ATOMS: atom_id res chain seq x y z
N GLU A 1 12.13 14.80 0.82
CA GLU A 1 11.00 14.15 1.49
C GLU A 1 9.76 15.04 1.37
N HIS A 2 8.60 14.42 1.22
CA HIS A 2 7.31 15.10 1.13
C HIS A 2 6.24 14.21 1.75
N TYR A 3 5.36 14.80 2.53
CA TYR A 3 4.20 14.14 3.11
C TYR A 3 2.97 14.51 2.29
N GLU A 4 2.25 13.53 1.78
CA GLU A 4 1.06 13.72 0.94
C GLU A 4 -0.14 13.02 1.56
N PRO A 5 -1.28 13.71 1.73
CA PRO A 5 -2.51 13.08 2.17
C PRO A 5 -2.96 11.97 1.21
N PRO A 6 -3.45 10.84 1.71
CA PRO A 6 -3.91 9.75 0.87
C PRO A 6 -5.16 10.14 0.06
N GLN A 7 -5.22 9.63 -1.14
CA GLN A 7 -6.34 9.85 -2.08
C GLN A 7 -7.12 8.55 -2.34
N ARG A 8 -6.58 7.42 -1.92
CA ARG A 8 -7.16 6.09 -2.10
C ARG A 8 -6.90 5.24 -0.86
N ALA A 9 -7.87 4.39 -0.54
CA ALA A 9 -7.76 3.35 0.47
C ALA A 9 -8.10 2.00 -0.16
N THR A 10 -7.25 1.00 -0.01
CA THR A 10 -7.51 -0.36 -0.47
C THR A 10 -7.78 -1.23 0.74
N ALA A 11 -9.02 -1.66 0.92
CA ALA A 11 -9.37 -2.67 1.90
C ALA A 11 -9.06 -4.07 1.37
N ASN A 12 -8.44 -4.89 2.20
CA ASN A 12 -8.14 -6.29 1.99
C ASN A 12 -9.03 -7.10 2.93
N LEU A 13 -10.04 -7.78 2.41
CA LEU A 13 -10.91 -8.67 3.16
C LEU A 13 -10.58 -10.12 2.87
N GLU A 14 -10.64 -10.93 3.88
CA GLU A 14 -10.61 -12.39 3.81
C GLU A 14 -12.01 -12.90 4.11
N ILE A 15 -12.52 -13.79 3.26
CA ILE A 15 -13.74 -14.55 3.48
C ILE A 15 -13.33 -16.01 3.59
N GLY A 16 -13.56 -16.63 4.74
CA GLY A 16 -13.12 -18.01 4.96
C GLY A 16 -13.97 -18.77 5.96
N PHE A 17 -14.20 -20.05 5.64
CA PHE A 17 -14.92 -21.00 6.47
C PHE A 17 -14.15 -22.30 6.60
N ALA A 18 -14.35 -22.99 7.72
CA ALA A 18 -13.81 -24.33 7.99
C ALA A 18 -14.96 -25.25 8.36
N GLU A 19 -15.23 -26.25 7.52
CA GLU A 19 -16.37 -27.16 7.62
C GLU A 19 -15.92 -28.62 7.57
N PHE A 20 -16.82 -29.53 7.91
CA PHE A 20 -16.53 -30.98 7.88
C PHE A 20 -16.52 -31.55 6.45
N SER A 21 -17.10 -30.85 5.47
CA SER A 21 -17.00 -31.19 4.05
C SER A 21 -16.49 -30.02 3.22
N ARG A 22 -15.86 -30.35 2.10
CA ARG A 22 -15.37 -29.36 1.13
C ARG A 22 -16.52 -28.58 0.50
N GLU A 23 -17.61 -29.28 0.19
CA GLU A 23 -18.80 -28.72 -0.42
C GLU A 23 -19.45 -27.67 0.49
N GLN A 24 -19.54 -27.96 1.79
CA GLN A 24 -20.08 -27.01 2.78
C GLN A 24 -19.19 -25.77 2.91
N ALA A 25 -17.86 -25.94 2.97
CA ALA A 25 -16.93 -24.80 3.03
C ALA A 25 -17.06 -23.92 1.78
N HIS A 26 -17.11 -24.55 0.60
CA HIS A 26 -17.28 -23.85 -0.67
C HIS A 26 -18.62 -23.11 -0.76
N GLN A 27 -19.73 -23.76 -0.37
CA GLN A 27 -21.05 -23.14 -0.40
C GLN A 27 -21.10 -21.88 0.49
N ARG A 28 -20.60 -21.96 1.72
CA ARG A 28 -20.59 -20.83 2.66
C ARG A 28 -19.71 -19.68 2.17
N VAL A 29 -18.52 -19.99 1.63
CA VAL A 29 -17.64 -18.95 1.05
C VAL A 29 -18.35 -18.30 -0.14
N SER A 30 -18.96 -19.07 -1.03
CA SER A 30 -19.62 -18.57 -2.23
C SER A 30 -20.81 -17.68 -1.91
N GLU A 31 -21.61 -18.02 -0.92
CA GLU A 31 -22.75 -17.22 -0.46
C GLU A 31 -22.30 -15.85 0.05
N VAL A 32 -21.36 -15.83 1.01
CA VAL A 32 -20.87 -14.58 1.60
C VAL A 32 -20.10 -13.74 0.57
N LEU A 33 -19.32 -14.40 -0.30
CA LEU A 33 -18.61 -13.73 -1.40
C LEU A 33 -19.60 -13.06 -2.38
N GLY A 34 -20.69 -13.75 -2.74
CA GLY A 34 -21.74 -13.21 -3.61
C GLY A 34 -22.30 -11.88 -3.07
N ASP A 35 -22.62 -11.84 -1.78
CA ASP A 35 -23.13 -10.66 -1.11
C ASP A 35 -22.11 -9.51 -1.03
N VAL A 36 -20.87 -9.82 -0.65
CA VAL A 36 -19.80 -8.81 -0.56
C VAL A 36 -19.48 -8.25 -1.95
N ARG A 37 -19.44 -9.13 -2.96
CA ARG A 37 -19.21 -8.75 -4.34
C ARG A 37 -20.32 -7.85 -4.88
N ALA A 38 -21.58 -8.19 -4.66
CA ALA A 38 -22.73 -7.39 -5.10
C ALA A 38 -22.69 -5.96 -4.49
N GLN A 39 -22.31 -5.83 -3.22
CA GLN A 39 -22.13 -4.53 -2.58
C GLN A 39 -21.02 -3.71 -3.23
N VAL A 40 -19.86 -4.34 -3.50
CA VAL A 40 -18.73 -3.65 -4.15
C VAL A 40 -19.08 -3.26 -5.57
N GLU A 41 -19.74 -4.13 -6.33
CA GLU A 41 -20.20 -3.86 -7.71
C GLU A 41 -21.21 -2.72 -7.76
N GLY A 42 -22.13 -2.65 -6.80
CA GLY A 42 -23.09 -1.55 -6.69
C GLY A 42 -22.46 -0.18 -6.38
N MET A 43 -21.25 -0.17 -5.82
CA MET A 43 -20.47 1.05 -5.55
C MET A 43 -19.40 1.34 -6.60
N TYR A 44 -19.15 0.39 -7.50
CA TYR A 44 -18.09 0.50 -8.50
C TYR A 44 -18.49 1.39 -9.67
N ASP A 45 -17.71 2.44 -9.84
CA ASP A 45 -17.60 3.21 -11.08
C ASP A 45 -16.14 3.67 -11.15
N GLY A 46 -15.41 3.17 -12.12
CA GLY A 46 -13.97 3.38 -12.26
C GLY A 46 -13.53 4.85 -12.24
N SER A 47 -14.41 5.77 -12.59
CA SER A 47 -14.13 7.20 -12.67
C SER A 47 -14.78 8.04 -11.56
N ARG A 48 -16.00 7.74 -11.16
CA ARG A 48 -16.83 8.60 -10.30
C ARG A 48 -17.30 7.94 -9.01
N GLY A 49 -17.46 6.62 -8.99
CA GLY A 49 -17.99 5.86 -7.87
C GLY A 49 -17.11 5.90 -6.61
N PRO A 50 -17.66 5.55 -5.47
CA PRO A 50 -16.90 5.38 -4.22
C PRO A 50 -15.78 4.35 -4.36
N VAL A 51 -16.03 3.24 -5.09
CA VAL A 51 -15.07 2.20 -5.44
C VAL A 51 -14.54 2.45 -6.85
N THR A 52 -13.23 2.53 -6.98
CA THR A 52 -12.55 2.80 -8.27
C THR A 52 -11.92 1.56 -8.89
N TRP A 53 -11.74 0.51 -8.10
CA TRP A 53 -11.21 -0.76 -8.53
C TRP A 53 -11.51 -1.83 -7.48
N TYR A 54 -11.73 -3.07 -7.91
CA TYR A 54 -11.80 -4.21 -7.02
C TYR A 54 -11.26 -5.47 -7.69
N SER A 55 -10.91 -6.47 -6.91
CA SER A 55 -10.54 -7.81 -7.36
C SER A 55 -10.94 -8.86 -6.35
N VAL A 56 -11.20 -10.04 -6.86
CA VAL A 56 -11.45 -11.25 -6.07
C VAL A 56 -10.38 -12.26 -6.45
N SER A 57 -9.66 -12.82 -5.46
CA SER A 57 -8.67 -13.88 -5.70
C SER A 57 -9.35 -15.21 -6.05
N GLY A 58 -8.59 -16.14 -6.60
CA GLY A 58 -9.01 -17.54 -6.63
C GLY A 58 -9.18 -18.12 -5.22
N ALA A 59 -10.07 -19.09 -5.10
CA ALA A 59 -10.25 -19.80 -3.85
C ALA A 59 -9.01 -20.64 -3.49
N ARG A 60 -8.63 -20.60 -2.22
CA ARG A 60 -7.60 -21.47 -1.65
C ARG A 60 -8.28 -22.46 -0.72
N THR A 61 -8.02 -23.74 -0.93
CA THR A 61 -8.58 -24.79 -0.11
C THR A 61 -7.45 -25.61 0.51
N TRP A 62 -7.56 -25.89 1.80
CA TRP A 62 -6.66 -26.81 2.51
C TRP A 62 -7.40 -27.61 3.56
N VAL A 63 -6.79 -28.70 3.99
CA VAL A 63 -7.33 -29.61 4.99
C VAL A 63 -6.54 -29.44 6.28
N ARG A 64 -7.24 -29.32 7.39
CA ARG A 64 -6.68 -29.35 8.74
C ARG A 64 -7.25 -30.57 9.47
N LYS A 65 -6.36 -31.33 10.10
CA LYS A 65 -6.73 -32.37 11.04
C LYS A 65 -6.43 -31.84 12.44
N ASP A 66 -7.44 -31.87 13.30
CA ASP A 66 -7.34 -31.58 14.71
C ASP A 66 -8.02 -32.73 15.51
N ASP A 67 -8.04 -32.58 16.84
CA ASP A 67 -8.59 -33.62 17.73
C ASP A 67 -10.10 -33.86 17.50
N ASP A 68 -10.81 -32.85 16.97
CA ASP A 68 -12.24 -32.93 16.64
C ASP A 68 -12.52 -33.49 15.23
N GLY A 69 -11.47 -33.85 14.48
CA GLY A 69 -11.57 -34.48 13.17
C GLY A 69 -10.94 -33.69 12.02
N THR A 70 -11.34 -34.07 10.80
CA THR A 70 -10.86 -33.43 9.58
C THR A 70 -11.77 -32.27 9.20
N ARG A 71 -11.19 -31.07 9.04
CA ARG A 71 -11.89 -29.87 8.54
C ARG A 71 -11.31 -29.40 7.22
N PHE A 72 -12.20 -29.03 6.32
CA PHE A 72 -11.89 -28.42 5.04
C PHE A 72 -12.04 -26.91 5.18
N ARG A 73 -10.95 -26.18 5.00
CA ARG A 73 -10.97 -24.72 5.01
C ARG A 73 -10.87 -24.17 3.59
N GLU A 74 -11.78 -23.28 3.26
CA GLU A 74 -11.71 -22.50 2.03
C GLU A 74 -11.67 -21.02 2.33
N GLU A 75 -10.90 -20.27 1.55
CA GLU A 75 -10.63 -18.85 1.75
C GLU A 75 -10.53 -18.14 0.40
N VAL A 76 -11.14 -16.96 0.32
CA VAL A 76 -11.06 -16.03 -0.81
C VAL A 76 -10.68 -14.66 -0.28
N VAL A 77 -9.87 -13.92 -1.04
CA VAL A 77 -9.50 -12.54 -0.70
C VAL A 77 -10.21 -11.59 -1.65
N VAL A 78 -10.92 -10.61 -1.09
CA VAL A 78 -11.54 -9.50 -1.81
C VAL A 78 -10.74 -8.23 -1.53
N LYS A 79 -10.33 -7.53 -2.58
CA LYS A 79 -9.68 -6.23 -2.49
C LYS A 79 -10.59 -5.19 -3.13
N ALA A 80 -10.86 -4.10 -2.44
CA ALA A 80 -11.65 -2.99 -2.96
C ALA A 80 -10.94 -1.67 -2.69
N LYS A 81 -10.74 -0.86 -3.74
CA LYS A 81 -10.06 0.43 -3.68
C LYS A 81 -11.10 1.55 -3.68
N PHE A 82 -11.13 2.29 -2.59
CA PHE A 82 -12.03 3.40 -2.35
C PHE A 82 -11.35 4.75 -2.57
N ARG A 83 -12.13 5.70 -3.06
CA ARG A 83 -11.82 7.14 -3.04
C ARG A 83 -12.62 7.89 -1.98
N ASP A 84 -13.69 7.32 -1.52
CA ASP A 84 -14.61 7.85 -0.50
C ASP A 84 -14.38 7.08 0.80
N PHE A 85 -13.69 7.70 1.75
CA PHE A 85 -13.30 7.05 3.01
C PHE A 85 -14.48 6.87 3.98
N PRO A 86 -15.43 7.81 4.11
CA PRO A 86 -16.67 7.57 4.83
C PRO A 86 -17.47 6.37 4.31
N ARG A 87 -17.56 6.21 2.99
CA ARG A 87 -18.20 5.04 2.38
C ARG A 87 -17.45 3.74 2.64
N LEU A 88 -16.11 3.79 2.67
CA LEU A 88 -15.29 2.64 3.09
C LEU A 88 -15.64 2.22 4.52
N GLY A 89 -15.72 3.18 5.47
CA GLY A 89 -16.07 2.90 6.85
C GLY A 89 -17.42 2.21 6.98
N SER A 90 -18.47 2.80 6.40
CA SER A 90 -19.82 2.24 6.40
C SER A 90 -19.89 0.85 5.75
N TRP A 91 -19.16 0.63 4.67
CA TRP A 91 -19.10 -0.67 4.01
C TRP A 91 -18.41 -1.72 4.89
N LEU A 92 -17.27 -1.37 5.50
CA LEU A 92 -16.57 -2.28 6.42
C LEU A 92 -17.43 -2.65 7.62
N ASP A 93 -18.16 -1.70 8.21
CA ASP A 93 -19.10 -1.98 9.29
C ASP A 93 -20.16 -3.00 8.86
N SER A 94 -20.67 -2.88 7.65
CA SER A 94 -21.65 -3.81 7.10
C SER A 94 -21.10 -5.20 6.86
N VAL A 95 -19.91 -5.32 6.22
CA VAL A 95 -19.39 -6.63 5.81
C VAL A 95 -18.72 -7.37 6.96
N LEU A 96 -18.11 -6.68 7.94
CA LEU A 96 -17.42 -7.31 9.06
C LEU A 96 -18.38 -7.90 10.11
N ARG A 97 -19.65 -7.54 10.08
CA ARG A 97 -20.69 -8.20 10.88
C ARG A 97 -21.04 -9.60 10.35
N ARG A 98 -20.65 -9.92 9.13
CA ARG A 98 -20.91 -11.24 8.53
C ARG A 98 -19.91 -12.27 9.03
N GLN A 99 -20.43 -13.44 9.38
CA GLN A 99 -19.58 -14.57 9.77
C GLN A 99 -18.61 -14.92 8.63
N GLY A 100 -17.39 -15.25 8.97
CA GLY A 100 -16.35 -15.65 8.02
C GLY A 100 -15.63 -14.49 7.34
N VAL A 101 -16.08 -13.24 7.50
CA VAL A 101 -15.41 -12.06 6.95
C VAL A 101 -14.42 -11.47 7.94
N ARG A 102 -13.21 -11.20 7.49
CA ARG A 102 -12.14 -10.58 8.29
C ARG A 102 -11.45 -9.48 7.51
N LEU A 103 -11.19 -8.35 8.17
CA LEU A 103 -10.33 -7.31 7.61
C LEU A 103 -8.87 -7.70 7.84
N ARG A 104 -8.10 -7.89 6.75
CA ARG A 104 -6.65 -8.12 6.81
C ARG A 104 -5.87 -6.82 6.95
N SER A 105 -6.22 -5.84 6.12
CA SER A 105 -5.55 -4.53 6.13
C SER A 105 -6.35 -3.48 5.37
N VAL A 106 -6.08 -2.21 5.69
CA VAL A 106 -6.39 -1.06 4.84
C VAL A 106 -5.07 -0.42 4.44
N THR A 107 -4.83 -0.26 3.14
CA THR A 107 -3.61 0.35 2.60
C THR A 107 -3.95 1.69 1.96
N TRP A 108 -3.29 2.74 2.42
CA TRP A 108 -3.45 4.10 1.92
C TRP A 108 -2.51 4.37 0.76
N SER A 109 -2.98 5.10 -0.24
CA SER A 109 -2.19 5.45 -1.41
C SER A 109 -2.65 6.74 -2.05
N VAL A 110 -1.78 7.37 -2.83
CA VAL A 110 -2.12 8.44 -3.76
C VAL A 110 -2.52 7.86 -5.11
N THR A 111 -3.16 8.67 -5.96
CA THR A 111 -3.42 8.28 -7.35
C THR A 111 -2.12 8.15 -8.13
N GLU A 112 -2.12 7.31 -9.15
CA GLU A 112 -0.94 7.10 -10.01
C GLU A 112 -0.46 8.40 -10.68
N ARG A 113 -1.40 9.25 -11.10
CA ARG A 113 -1.07 10.57 -11.64
C ARG A 113 -0.35 11.44 -10.62
N ARG A 114 -0.92 11.53 -9.40
CA ARG A 114 -0.32 12.33 -8.32
C ARG A 114 1.03 11.80 -7.89
N ARG A 115 1.17 10.49 -7.83
CA ARG A 115 2.44 9.83 -7.53
C ARG A 115 3.53 10.22 -8.53
N LYS A 116 3.25 10.14 -9.84
CA LYS A 116 4.20 10.55 -10.90
C LYS A 116 4.57 12.01 -10.83
N GLU A 117 3.60 12.89 -10.57
CA GLU A 117 3.84 14.33 -10.39
C GLU A 117 4.80 14.59 -9.22
N LEU A 118 4.54 13.98 -8.06
CA LEU A 118 5.37 14.12 -6.87
C LEU A 118 6.77 13.52 -7.06
N GLU A 119 6.88 12.34 -7.65
CA GLU A 119 8.18 11.73 -7.98
C GLU A 119 9.03 12.66 -8.86
N ALA A 120 8.42 13.28 -9.88
CA ALA A 120 9.13 14.22 -10.74
C ALA A 120 9.58 15.48 -9.98
N GLN A 121 8.75 16.01 -9.08
CA GLN A 121 9.10 17.14 -8.24
C GLN A 121 10.23 16.80 -7.26
N LEU A 122 10.14 15.64 -6.63
CA LEU A 122 11.13 15.16 -5.66
C LEU A 122 12.50 14.90 -6.32
N ARG A 123 12.52 14.31 -7.54
CA ARG A 123 13.79 14.16 -8.30
C ARG A 123 14.44 15.51 -8.60
N LYS A 124 13.65 16.51 -9.06
CA LYS A 124 14.17 17.87 -9.28
C LYS A 124 14.72 18.48 -8.00
N ALA A 125 14.02 18.32 -6.87
CA ALA A 125 14.48 18.83 -5.58
C ALA A 125 15.75 18.11 -5.11
N ALA A 126 15.86 16.81 -5.30
CA ALA A 126 17.05 16.02 -4.95
C ALA A 126 18.29 16.47 -5.76
N VAL A 127 18.14 16.73 -7.07
CA VAL A 127 19.24 17.26 -7.91
C VAL A 127 19.68 18.64 -7.44
N ARG A 128 18.74 19.55 -7.15
CA ARG A 128 19.07 20.88 -6.60
C ARG A 128 19.81 20.79 -5.26
N ALA A 129 19.35 19.89 -4.38
CA ALA A 129 20.01 19.67 -3.10
C ALA A 129 21.43 19.11 -3.27
N ALA A 130 21.66 18.23 -4.25
CA ALA A 130 22.99 17.70 -4.57
C ALA A 130 23.92 18.80 -5.09
N MET A 131 23.42 19.66 -5.98
CA MET A 131 24.18 20.83 -6.47
C MET A 131 24.56 21.79 -5.34
N GLY A 132 23.61 22.20 -4.52
CA GLY A 132 23.90 23.09 -3.38
C GLY A 132 24.89 22.50 -2.38
N LYS A 133 24.85 21.18 -2.17
CA LYS A 133 25.87 20.49 -1.36
C LYS A 133 27.25 20.54 -2.02
N ALA A 134 27.33 20.28 -3.31
CA ALA A 134 28.60 20.33 -4.05
C ALA A 134 29.21 21.75 -4.03
N GLU A 135 28.39 22.79 -4.20
CA GLU A 135 28.83 24.19 -4.09
C GLU A 135 29.38 24.53 -2.71
N GLN A 136 28.72 24.07 -1.64
CA GLN A 136 29.21 24.26 -0.25
C GLN A 136 30.56 23.58 -0.03
N TYR A 137 30.75 22.35 -0.52
CA TYR A 137 32.03 21.64 -0.39
C TYR A 137 33.14 22.29 -1.22
N ALA A 138 32.85 22.69 -2.46
CA ALA A 138 33.80 23.37 -3.31
C ALA A 138 34.23 24.71 -2.67
N ALA A 139 33.30 25.52 -2.20
CA ALA A 139 33.59 26.79 -1.51
C ALA A 139 34.46 26.60 -0.27
N ALA A 140 34.18 25.57 0.55
CA ALA A 140 35.01 25.25 1.73
C ALA A 140 36.44 24.85 1.36
N ALA A 141 36.66 24.30 0.15
CA ALA A 141 37.97 23.96 -0.39
C ALA A 141 38.64 25.12 -1.16
N GLY A 142 38.02 26.30 -1.22
CA GLY A 142 38.51 27.45 -2.01
C GLY A 142 38.32 27.27 -3.53
N MET A 143 37.41 26.37 -3.92
CA MET A 143 37.09 26.00 -5.31
C MET A 143 35.66 26.43 -5.68
N ARG A 144 35.31 26.29 -6.93
CA ARG A 144 33.92 26.46 -7.42
C ARG A 144 33.51 25.25 -8.27
N VAL A 145 32.23 24.88 -8.19
CA VAL A 145 31.67 23.87 -9.08
C VAL A 145 31.58 24.40 -10.51
N VAL A 146 32.17 23.71 -11.46
CA VAL A 146 32.17 24.15 -12.88
C VAL A 146 31.22 23.30 -13.74
N SER A 147 31.03 22.03 -13.44
CA SER A 147 30.13 21.18 -14.19
C SER A 147 29.65 19.95 -13.41
N VAL A 148 28.56 19.40 -13.89
CA VAL A 148 28.07 18.09 -13.44
C VAL A 148 28.69 17.02 -14.33
N ARG A 149 29.38 16.07 -13.75
CA ARG A 149 29.97 14.93 -14.46
C ARG A 149 28.96 13.80 -14.67
N THR A 150 28.25 13.44 -13.61
CA THR A 150 27.31 12.31 -13.64
C THR A 150 26.17 12.58 -12.64
N ILE A 151 24.96 12.19 -13.01
CA ILE A 151 23.83 12.10 -12.10
C ILE A 151 23.20 10.71 -12.28
N ALA A 152 22.93 10.01 -11.19
CA ALA A 152 22.31 8.70 -11.19
C ALA A 152 21.36 8.51 -10.01
N ASP A 153 20.45 7.56 -10.14
CA ASP A 153 19.66 7.10 -9.00
C ASP A 153 20.57 6.41 -7.98
N ARG A 154 20.14 6.42 -6.73
CA ARG A 154 20.90 5.87 -5.61
C ARG A 154 21.36 4.42 -5.87
N GLY A 155 22.65 4.16 -5.66
CA GLY A 155 23.29 2.85 -5.82
C GLY A 155 23.79 2.55 -7.23
N TYR A 156 23.62 3.47 -8.19
CA TYR A 156 24.12 3.27 -9.54
C TYR A 156 25.57 3.74 -9.73
N LEU A 157 26.02 4.77 -9.04
CA LEU A 157 27.41 5.22 -9.08
C LEU A 157 28.34 4.31 -8.25
N ALA A 158 27.83 3.71 -7.20
CA ALA A 158 28.59 2.79 -6.34
C ALA A 158 28.93 1.43 -7.00
N LYS A 159 28.43 1.12 -8.19
CA LYS A 159 28.74 -0.14 -8.90
C LYS A 159 30.19 -0.30 -9.35
N GLY A 160 31.02 0.75 -9.23
CA GLY A 160 32.47 0.67 -9.46
C GLY A 160 33.31 0.29 -8.25
N ALA A 161 32.72 0.30 -7.05
CA ALA A 161 33.39 -0.07 -5.79
C ALA A 161 32.50 -1.08 -5.06
N GLY A 162 32.66 -2.35 -5.37
CA GLY A 162 32.12 -3.57 -4.78
C GLY A 162 31.31 -3.52 -3.46
N TYR A 163 30.24 -2.73 -3.39
CA TYR A 163 29.28 -2.73 -2.28
C TYR A 163 27.90 -3.18 -2.75
N SER A 164 27.64 -4.47 -2.57
CA SER A 164 26.29 -5.03 -2.65
C SER A 164 25.53 -4.69 -1.38
N GLY A 165 24.87 -3.54 -1.38
CA GLY A 165 23.94 -3.13 -0.32
C GLY A 165 22.56 -2.90 -0.90
N ALA A 166 21.77 -3.94 -1.08
CA ALA A 166 20.34 -3.81 -1.30
C ALA A 166 19.72 -3.22 -0.02
N ALA A 167 19.61 -1.89 0.04
CA ALA A 167 18.81 -1.25 1.06
C ALA A 167 17.33 -1.45 0.70
N ALA A 168 16.73 -2.50 1.25
CA ALA A 168 15.29 -2.63 1.32
C ALA A 168 14.75 -1.37 2.02
N ALA A 169 13.82 -0.68 1.36
CA ALA A 169 13.06 0.37 1.99
C ALA A 169 12.38 -0.20 3.24
N PRO A 170 12.48 0.45 4.40
CA PRO A 170 11.76 0.00 5.58
C PRO A 170 10.28 0.26 5.37
N SER A 171 9.53 -0.78 5.05
CA SER A 171 8.09 -0.77 5.24
C SER A 171 7.86 -0.78 6.75
N ARG A 172 7.73 0.38 7.35
CA ARG A 172 7.16 0.48 8.70
C ARG A 172 5.69 0.14 8.56
N GLY A 173 5.37 -1.12 8.83
CA GLY A 173 4.01 -1.54 9.11
C GLY A 173 3.50 -0.73 10.29
N GLY A 174 2.58 0.18 10.03
CA GLY A 174 1.82 0.86 11.05
C GLY A 174 1.07 -0.20 11.85
N LYS A 175 1.40 -0.31 13.13
CA LYS A 175 0.68 -1.13 14.10
C LYS A 175 -0.72 -0.53 14.24
N ALA A 176 -1.73 -1.30 13.88
CA ALA A 176 -3.11 -0.90 14.09
C ALA A 176 -3.32 -0.49 15.54
N PRO A 177 -3.96 0.64 15.84
CA PRO A 177 -4.37 0.97 17.20
C PRO A 177 -5.36 -0.09 17.68
N GLY A 178 -5.17 -0.55 18.90
CA GLY A 178 -5.99 -1.56 19.53
C GLY A 178 -7.48 -1.17 19.54
N ALA A 179 -8.32 -2.18 19.40
CA ALA A 179 -9.75 -2.09 19.49
C ALA A 179 -10.16 -1.49 20.84
N GLY A 180 -10.51 -0.21 20.84
CA GLY A 180 -11.30 0.44 21.86
C GLY A 180 -12.76 0.21 21.53
N THR A 181 -13.47 -0.45 22.43
CA THR A 181 -14.92 -0.65 22.41
C THR A 181 -15.64 0.67 22.47
N THR A 182 -16.59 0.85 21.59
CA THR A 182 -17.90 1.51 21.57
C THR A 182 -18.12 2.40 20.36
N SER A 183 -19.25 2.10 19.70
CA SER A 183 -20.03 2.84 18.70
C SER A 183 -19.46 3.08 17.28
N ASP A 184 -19.95 2.24 16.40
CA ASP A 184 -20.80 2.58 15.26
C ASP A 184 -20.19 3.21 14.03
N THR A 185 -19.00 3.03 13.68
CA THR A 185 -18.46 3.20 12.31
C THR A 185 -16.93 3.26 12.40
N TYR A 186 -16.25 2.46 11.60
CA TYR A 186 -14.80 2.57 11.48
C TYR A 186 -14.44 3.98 10.99
N GLN A 187 -14.04 4.84 11.92
CA GLN A 187 -13.48 6.16 11.60
C GLN A 187 -11.99 5.97 11.32
N PHE A 188 -11.63 6.06 10.06
CA PHE A 188 -10.23 6.03 9.66
C PHE A 188 -9.63 7.43 9.79
N SER A 189 -8.50 7.52 10.48
CA SER A 189 -7.61 8.69 10.43
C SER A 189 -6.40 8.30 9.60
N PRO A 190 -6.44 8.51 8.28
CA PRO A 190 -5.33 8.12 7.42
C PRO A 190 -4.09 8.97 7.73
N GLU A 191 -2.94 8.30 7.84
CA GLU A 191 -1.65 8.97 7.95
C GLU A 191 -1.18 9.45 6.58
N ASP A 192 -0.48 10.59 6.57
CA ASP A 192 0.17 11.10 5.37
C ASP A 192 1.21 10.10 4.84
N ILE A 193 1.30 10.02 3.53
CA ILE A 193 2.20 9.11 2.84
C ILE A 193 3.53 9.83 2.63
N LEU A 194 4.59 9.31 3.26
CA LEU A 194 5.94 9.80 3.04
C LEU A 194 6.46 9.36 1.66
N MET A 195 6.79 10.32 0.84
CA MET A 195 7.47 10.13 -0.44
C MET A 195 8.86 10.77 -0.41
N SER A 196 9.87 10.10 -0.94
CA SER A 196 11.23 10.60 -0.99
C SER A 196 11.90 10.24 -2.33
N ALA A 197 12.86 11.06 -2.73
CA ALA A 197 13.79 10.75 -3.81
C ALA A 197 15.21 11.07 -3.36
N SER A 198 16.17 10.29 -3.83
CA SER A 198 17.60 10.54 -3.62
C SER A 198 18.35 10.33 -4.92
N VAL A 199 19.37 11.14 -5.12
CA VAL A 199 20.27 11.05 -6.28
C VAL A 199 21.72 10.97 -5.80
N GLU A 200 22.55 10.30 -6.59
CA GLU A 200 24.00 10.34 -6.51
C GLU A 200 24.50 11.20 -7.64
N ALA A 201 25.43 12.11 -7.37
CA ALA A 201 25.98 12.98 -8.38
C ALA A 201 27.47 13.22 -8.18
N GLU A 202 28.20 13.27 -9.27
CA GLU A 202 29.60 13.69 -9.34
C GLU A 202 29.68 15.06 -10.00
N PHE A 203 30.49 15.94 -9.39
CA PHE A 203 30.71 17.30 -9.86
C PHE A 203 32.20 17.53 -10.07
N LEU A 204 32.55 18.36 -11.04
CA LEU A 204 33.89 18.89 -11.21
C LEU A 204 33.96 20.27 -10.55
N ALA A 205 35.04 20.50 -9.81
CA ALA A 205 35.33 21.77 -9.14
C ALA A 205 36.74 22.23 -9.49
N GLU A 206 36.92 23.54 -9.65
CA GLU A 206 38.18 24.21 -9.90
C GLU A 206 38.36 25.40 -8.95
#